data_e8442c6783131a203798fe781c426516
#
_entry.id   e8442c6783131a203798fe781c426516
#
_cell.length_a   1.000
_cell.length_b   1.000
_cell.length_c   1.000
_cell.angle_alpha   90.00
_cell.angle_beta   90.00
_cell.angle_gamma   90.00
#
_symmetry.space_group_name_H-M   'P 1'
#
loop_
_entity.id
_entity.type
_entity.pdbx_description
1 polymer ?
#
loop_
_entity_poly.entity_id
_entity_poly.type
_entity_poly.pdbx_seq_one_letter_code
_entity_poly.pdbx_strand_id
1 'polypeptide(L)'
;MKTFLKIISSLLLILLVSILTYLFYLYIQNPVVVSRLGVAIMGDTPGIPEVVKSKYAYPINKATVKTISDDSIQSAKEYSQETGSHALLIYHKKALVLEHYFPGYSKQHLTGTASMHKSVLAVLIGIAIDQGFISSVDQSASDFLTEWANDQRSKITIRQMLQQSSGIDYPEFSFNPLGEWNEMVIGENVLNITLNQSAEKQPDTEFAYNGVNPQNLGLLLQRATGRRYSSYLSENLWQYIAEEDSFVFLDSEINKMPKMFCCLDAIAMDWLRVGILLLNKGKLEDKQIVSQSWFEEMISSS
;
A
#
# COMPACT_ATOMS: atom_id res chain seq x y z
N MET A 1 -52.33 1.11 -17.71
CA MET A 1 -51.19 2.02 -17.54
C MET A 1 -51.09 2.61 -16.11
N LYS A 2 -52.10 3.31 -15.57
CA LYS A 2 -52.06 3.90 -14.21
C LYS A 2 -51.87 2.88 -13.10
N THR A 3 -52.50 1.67 -13.16
CA THR A 3 -52.35 0.63 -12.15
C THR A 3 -50.96 0.00 -12.19
N PHE A 4 -50.40 -0.23 -13.38
CA PHE A 4 -49.05 -0.73 -13.59
C PHE A 4 -47.97 0.22 -13.03
N LEU A 5 -48.12 1.53 -13.29
CA LEU A 5 -47.23 2.57 -12.72
C LEU A 5 -47.30 2.62 -11.18
N LYS A 6 -48.49 2.44 -10.59
CA LYS A 6 -48.63 2.37 -9.12
C LYS A 6 -47.92 1.16 -8.53
N ILE A 7 -48.04 0.00 -9.18
CA ILE A 7 -47.31 -1.22 -8.72
C ILE A 7 -45.81 -1.01 -8.76
N ILE A 8 -45.27 -0.48 -9.89
CA ILE A 8 -43.85 -0.19 -10.01
C ILE A 8 -43.41 0.81 -8.93
N SER A 9 -44.15 1.90 -8.73
CA SER A 9 -43.84 2.89 -7.69
C SER A 9 -43.84 2.28 -6.29
N SER A 10 -44.80 1.39 -5.98
CA SER A 10 -44.83 0.70 -4.68
C SER A 10 -43.65 -0.26 -4.51
N LEU A 11 -43.28 -1.00 -5.55
CA LEU A 11 -42.09 -1.88 -5.51
C LEU A 11 -40.79 -1.11 -5.31
N LEU A 12 -40.63 0.03 -6.00
CA LEU A 12 -39.47 0.91 -5.83
C LEU A 12 -39.41 1.51 -4.43
N LEU A 13 -40.57 1.89 -3.86
CA LEU A 13 -40.63 2.39 -2.48
C LEU A 13 -40.24 1.30 -1.47
N ILE A 14 -40.76 0.08 -1.62
CA ILE A 14 -40.39 -1.05 -0.76
C ILE A 14 -38.89 -1.33 -0.85
N LEU A 15 -38.34 -1.36 -2.06
CA LEU A 15 -36.90 -1.55 -2.28
C LEU A 15 -36.07 -0.45 -1.59
N LEU A 16 -36.48 0.82 -1.76
CA LEU A 16 -35.80 1.96 -1.12
C LEU A 16 -35.85 1.83 0.40
N VAL A 17 -37.00 1.54 0.98
CA VAL A 17 -37.14 1.36 2.45
C VAL A 17 -36.27 0.21 2.93
N SER A 18 -36.26 -0.91 2.19
CA SER A 18 -35.40 -2.05 2.53
C SER A 18 -33.91 -1.70 2.53
N ILE A 19 -33.47 -0.96 1.51
CA ILE A 19 -32.08 -0.48 1.40
C ILE A 19 -31.73 0.44 2.57
N LEU A 20 -32.60 1.41 2.86
CA LEU A 20 -32.37 2.35 3.98
C LEU A 20 -32.34 1.64 5.34
N THR A 21 -33.23 0.67 5.56
CA THR A 21 -33.24 -0.15 6.77
C THR A 21 -31.96 -0.97 6.90
N TYR A 22 -31.49 -1.56 5.79
CA TYR A 22 -30.24 -2.31 5.79
C TYR A 22 -29.03 -1.41 6.04
N LEU A 23 -28.95 -0.26 5.40
CA LEU A 23 -27.87 0.72 5.63
C LEU A 23 -27.86 1.22 7.10
N PHE A 24 -29.05 1.46 7.65
CA PHE A 24 -29.17 1.84 9.06
C PHE A 24 -28.73 0.71 10.01
N TYR A 25 -29.08 -0.53 9.70
CA TYR A 25 -28.59 -1.70 10.43
C TYR A 25 -27.07 -1.78 10.38
N LEU A 26 -26.46 -1.67 9.20
CA LEU A 26 -25.00 -1.66 9.04
C LEU A 26 -24.34 -0.53 9.83
N TYR A 27 -24.94 0.66 9.81
CA TYR A 27 -24.44 1.82 10.56
C TYR A 27 -24.47 1.59 12.06
N ILE A 28 -25.50 0.94 12.60
CA ILE A 28 -25.55 0.59 14.05
C ILE A 28 -24.48 -0.44 14.39
N GLN A 29 -24.23 -1.41 13.50
CA GLN A 29 -23.23 -2.46 13.75
C GLN A 29 -21.79 -1.93 13.67
N ASN A 30 -21.49 -1.12 12.66
CA ASN A 30 -20.16 -0.53 12.47
C ASN A 30 -20.24 0.82 11.73
N PRO A 31 -20.42 1.94 12.45
CA PRO A 31 -20.55 3.25 11.84
C PRO A 31 -19.30 3.69 11.09
N VAL A 32 -18.11 3.23 11.50
CA VAL A 32 -16.84 3.58 10.88
C VAL A 32 -16.72 2.92 9.50
N VAL A 33 -16.96 1.62 9.42
CA VAL A 33 -16.95 0.91 8.13
C VAL A 33 -17.93 1.54 7.14
N VAL A 34 -19.16 1.86 7.58
CA VAL A 34 -20.17 2.47 6.72
C VAL A 34 -19.76 3.86 6.24
N SER A 35 -19.21 4.71 7.11
CA SER A 35 -18.74 6.05 6.73
C SER A 35 -17.57 5.99 5.75
N ARG A 36 -16.61 5.08 5.98
CA ARG A 36 -15.42 4.92 5.15
C ARG A 36 -15.70 4.19 3.83
N LEU A 37 -16.77 3.41 3.75
CA LEU A 37 -17.16 2.74 2.52
C LEU A 37 -17.44 3.77 1.40
N GLY A 38 -18.08 4.89 1.74
CA GLY A 38 -18.29 6.00 0.81
C GLY A 38 -16.98 6.58 0.28
N VAL A 39 -16.00 6.78 1.16
CA VAL A 39 -14.65 7.27 0.80
C VAL A 39 -13.97 6.30 -0.17
N ALA A 40 -13.99 4.99 0.16
CA ALA A 40 -13.39 3.96 -0.68
C ALA A 40 -14.06 3.84 -2.06
N ILE A 41 -15.39 3.98 -2.15
CA ILE A 41 -16.14 3.96 -3.42
C ILE A 41 -15.78 5.16 -4.30
N MET A 42 -15.47 6.31 -3.72
CA MET A 42 -15.01 7.50 -4.46
C MET A 42 -13.55 7.41 -4.91
N GLY A 43 -12.84 6.35 -4.54
CA GLY A 43 -11.44 6.13 -4.92
C GLY A 43 -10.42 6.76 -3.98
N ASP A 44 -10.87 7.36 -2.89
CA ASP A 44 -9.99 7.94 -1.87
C ASP A 44 -9.53 6.87 -0.87
N THR A 45 -8.40 7.12 -0.20
CA THR A 45 -7.85 6.19 0.79
C THR A 45 -8.55 6.36 2.13
N PRO A 46 -9.27 5.33 2.62
CA PRO A 46 -9.98 5.43 3.89
C PRO A 46 -9.06 5.28 5.10
N GLY A 47 -9.24 6.12 6.09
CA GLY A 47 -8.46 6.12 7.34
C GLY A 47 -8.12 7.54 7.78
N ILE A 48 -7.19 7.63 8.73
CA ILE A 48 -6.72 8.91 9.27
C ILE A 48 -5.33 9.19 8.69
N PRO A 49 -5.14 10.26 7.92
CA PRO A 49 -3.85 10.55 7.31
C PRO A 49 -2.80 10.91 8.37
N GLU A 50 -1.67 10.23 8.33
CA GLU A 50 -0.47 10.56 9.08
C GLU A 50 0.64 10.98 8.13
N VAL A 51 1.23 12.14 8.38
CA VAL A 51 2.21 12.75 7.47
C VAL A 51 3.54 12.00 7.49
N VAL A 52 4.06 11.71 6.30
CA VAL A 52 5.44 11.28 6.05
C VAL A 52 6.19 12.45 5.45
N LYS A 53 7.11 13.03 6.21
CA LYS A 53 7.81 14.25 5.82
C LYS A 53 8.82 14.02 4.70
N SER A 54 8.75 14.86 3.67
CA SER A 54 9.83 15.08 2.71
C SER A 54 10.84 16.12 3.24
N LYS A 55 11.99 16.20 2.63
CA LYS A 55 13.00 17.24 2.94
C LYS A 55 13.78 17.68 1.72
N TYR A 56 14.18 16.75 0.89
CA TYR A 56 15.02 16.99 -0.27
C TYR A 56 14.53 16.16 -1.45
N ALA A 57 14.08 16.83 -2.50
CA ALA A 57 13.71 16.16 -3.73
C ALA A 57 14.95 15.70 -4.50
N TYR A 58 15.08 14.39 -4.73
CA TYR A 58 16.09 13.89 -5.65
C TYR A 58 15.90 14.53 -7.05
N PRO A 59 16.91 15.24 -7.57
CA PRO A 59 16.76 15.96 -8.84
C PRO A 59 16.67 14.97 -10.00
N ILE A 60 15.74 15.22 -10.91
CA ILE A 60 15.57 14.43 -12.14
C ILE A 60 15.81 15.35 -13.34
N ASN A 61 16.85 15.08 -14.10
CA ASN A 61 17.16 15.83 -15.31
C ASN A 61 16.14 15.53 -16.40
N LYS A 62 15.68 16.55 -17.11
CA LYS A 62 14.84 16.37 -18.31
C LYS A 62 15.70 15.93 -19.48
N ALA A 63 15.14 15.07 -20.34
CA ALA A 63 15.82 14.63 -21.54
C ALA A 63 16.03 15.81 -22.52
N THR A 64 17.24 16.00 -22.95
CA THR A 64 17.63 16.99 -23.98
C THR A 64 17.68 16.38 -25.35
N VAL A 65 17.71 15.06 -25.46
CA VAL A 65 17.76 14.30 -26.70
C VAL A 65 16.58 13.34 -26.75
N LYS A 66 15.93 13.24 -27.89
CA LYS A 66 14.82 12.33 -28.10
C LYS A 66 15.34 10.88 -28.12
N THR A 67 14.88 10.10 -27.12
CA THR A 67 15.30 8.69 -26.94
C THR A 67 14.15 7.69 -27.19
N ILE A 68 12.93 8.19 -27.36
CA ILE A 68 11.72 7.43 -27.68
C ILE A 68 10.99 8.18 -28.80
N SER A 69 10.38 7.48 -29.74
CA SER A 69 9.66 8.10 -30.85
C SER A 69 8.37 8.78 -30.38
N ASP A 70 7.91 9.81 -31.08
CA ASP A 70 6.68 10.51 -30.79
C ASP A 70 5.47 9.58 -30.89
N ASP A 71 5.45 8.69 -31.86
CA ASP A 71 4.38 7.71 -32.07
C ASP A 71 4.27 6.77 -30.87
N SER A 72 5.41 6.29 -30.33
CA SER A 72 5.42 5.45 -29.14
C SER A 72 4.92 6.20 -27.88
N ILE A 73 5.33 7.48 -27.73
CA ILE A 73 4.85 8.31 -26.63
C ILE A 73 3.35 8.57 -26.78
N GLN A 74 2.88 8.85 -27.99
CA GLN A 74 1.46 9.09 -28.25
C GLN A 74 0.62 7.83 -27.96
N SER A 75 1.05 6.65 -28.45
CA SER A 75 0.38 5.38 -28.15
C SER A 75 0.33 5.09 -26.65
N ALA A 76 1.41 5.38 -25.91
CA ALA A 76 1.43 5.21 -24.45
C ALA A 76 0.46 6.15 -23.74
N LYS A 77 0.32 7.41 -24.20
CA LYS A 77 -0.66 8.37 -23.66
C LYS A 77 -2.09 7.90 -23.92
N GLU A 78 -2.40 7.48 -25.14
CA GLU A 78 -3.72 6.98 -25.53
C GLU A 78 -4.13 5.79 -24.66
N TYR A 79 -3.27 4.79 -24.54
CA TYR A 79 -3.50 3.64 -23.68
C TYR A 79 -3.70 4.04 -22.21
N SER A 80 -2.86 4.94 -21.69
CA SER A 80 -2.96 5.43 -20.31
C SER A 80 -4.27 6.19 -20.07
N GLN A 81 -4.71 6.98 -21.04
CA GLN A 81 -6.00 7.69 -20.97
C GLN A 81 -7.19 6.73 -20.99
N GLU A 82 -7.17 5.73 -21.88
CA GLU A 82 -8.22 4.71 -21.99
C GLU A 82 -8.35 3.87 -20.72
N THR A 83 -7.23 3.64 -20.02
CA THR A 83 -7.19 2.88 -18.77
C THR A 83 -7.44 3.74 -17.53
N GLY A 84 -7.75 5.05 -17.69
CA GLY A 84 -8.08 5.94 -16.57
C GLY A 84 -6.89 6.32 -15.70
N SER A 85 -5.68 6.39 -16.26
CA SER A 85 -4.48 6.78 -15.52
C SER A 85 -4.53 8.24 -15.08
N HIS A 86 -3.98 8.54 -13.90
CA HIS A 86 -3.84 9.91 -13.37
C HIS A 86 -2.66 10.65 -14.01
N ALA A 87 -1.56 9.96 -14.22
CA ALA A 87 -0.33 10.49 -14.81
C ALA A 87 0.40 9.42 -15.59
N LEU A 88 1.20 9.85 -16.57
CA LEU A 88 2.19 9.04 -17.26
C LEU A 88 3.56 9.75 -17.21
N LEU A 89 4.50 9.12 -16.53
CA LEU A 89 5.86 9.59 -16.35
C LEU A 89 6.81 8.56 -16.96
N ILE A 90 7.72 8.99 -17.82
CA ILE A 90 8.68 8.10 -18.47
C ILE A 90 10.10 8.57 -18.17
N TYR A 91 10.85 7.72 -17.46
CA TYR A 91 12.28 7.90 -17.22
C TYR A 91 13.08 6.90 -18.06
N HIS A 92 13.95 7.40 -18.92
CA HIS A 92 14.74 6.58 -19.84
C HIS A 92 16.13 7.15 -20.01
N LYS A 93 17.15 6.29 -20.00
CA LYS A 93 18.57 6.68 -20.15
C LYS A 93 18.98 7.82 -19.20
N LYS A 94 18.59 7.70 -17.94
CA LYS A 94 18.89 8.63 -16.85
C LYS A 94 18.25 10.02 -16.99
N ALA A 95 17.17 10.15 -17.75
CA ALA A 95 16.45 11.41 -17.90
C ALA A 95 14.94 11.22 -17.97
N LEU A 96 14.20 12.22 -17.53
CA LEU A 96 12.75 12.30 -17.66
C LEU A 96 12.40 12.66 -19.10
N VAL A 97 11.84 11.71 -19.83
CA VAL A 97 11.45 11.86 -21.26
C VAL A 97 10.05 12.42 -21.37
N LEU A 98 9.16 12.01 -20.48
CA LEU A 98 7.77 12.46 -20.43
C LEU A 98 7.34 12.73 -18.99
N GLU A 99 6.62 13.86 -18.82
CA GLU A 99 5.84 14.20 -17.65
C GLU A 99 4.47 14.65 -18.16
N HIS A 100 3.45 13.83 -17.91
CA HIS A 100 2.10 14.09 -18.40
C HIS A 100 1.06 13.76 -17.34
N TYR A 101 0.14 14.68 -17.11
CA TYR A 101 -0.99 14.52 -16.19
C TYR A 101 -2.28 14.58 -17.00
N PHE A 102 -3.19 13.64 -16.76
CA PHE A 102 -4.45 13.54 -17.51
C PHE A 102 -5.48 14.54 -16.98
N PRO A 103 -6.55 14.83 -17.73
CA PRO A 103 -7.58 15.78 -17.31
C PRO A 103 -8.14 15.45 -15.92
N GLY A 104 -8.22 16.46 -15.06
CA GLY A 104 -8.64 16.31 -13.66
C GLY A 104 -7.49 16.07 -12.67
N TYR A 105 -6.27 15.82 -13.14
CA TYR A 105 -5.09 15.56 -12.31
C TYR A 105 -3.98 16.59 -12.53
N SER A 106 -3.14 16.78 -11.54
CA SER A 106 -2.01 17.71 -11.58
C SER A 106 -0.75 17.09 -11.01
N LYS A 107 0.37 17.80 -11.12
CA LYS A 107 1.64 17.39 -10.51
C LYS A 107 1.51 17.18 -8.99
N GLN A 108 0.69 17.97 -8.31
CA GLN A 108 0.47 17.94 -6.87
C GLN A 108 -0.62 16.94 -6.43
N HIS A 109 -1.25 16.26 -7.39
CA HIS A 109 -2.29 15.29 -7.05
C HIS A 109 -1.70 14.10 -6.31
N LEU A 110 -2.16 13.89 -5.07
CA LEU A 110 -1.84 12.71 -4.30
C LEU A 110 -2.62 11.52 -4.84
N THR A 111 -1.95 10.44 -5.13
CA THR A 111 -2.57 9.22 -5.64
C THR A 111 -2.39 8.10 -4.63
N GLY A 112 -3.50 7.51 -4.21
CA GLY A 112 -3.53 6.27 -3.45
C GLY A 112 -3.10 5.11 -4.36
N THR A 113 -1.94 4.55 -4.08
CA THR A 113 -1.34 3.54 -4.96
C THR A 113 -1.53 2.12 -4.50
N ALA A 114 -2.42 1.93 -3.53
CA ALA A 114 -2.77 0.62 -3.00
C ALA A 114 -1.49 -0.21 -2.69
N SER A 115 -1.33 -1.35 -3.35
CA SER A 115 -0.25 -2.30 -3.06
C SER A 115 1.16 -1.88 -3.46
N MET A 116 1.38 -0.77 -4.15
CA MET A 116 2.73 -0.25 -4.38
C MET A 116 3.47 0.07 -3.07
N HIS A 117 2.74 0.36 -1.99
CA HIS A 117 3.30 0.54 -0.65
C HIS A 117 4.11 -0.67 -0.17
N LYS A 118 3.74 -1.89 -0.57
CA LYS A 118 4.50 -3.12 -0.22
C LYS A 118 5.95 -3.07 -0.71
N SER A 119 6.20 -2.47 -1.88
CA SER A 119 7.56 -2.29 -2.40
C SER A 119 8.38 -1.30 -1.56
N VAL A 120 7.75 -0.24 -1.08
CA VAL A 120 8.38 0.71 -0.13
C VAL A 120 8.69 0.01 1.19
N LEU A 121 7.76 -0.79 1.72
CA LEU A 121 7.98 -1.58 2.92
C LEU A 121 9.16 -2.55 2.76
N ALA A 122 9.28 -3.23 1.62
CA ALA A 122 10.41 -4.11 1.36
C ALA A 122 11.76 -3.35 1.36
N VAL A 123 11.81 -2.15 0.80
CA VAL A 123 13.00 -1.27 0.91
C VAL A 123 13.31 -0.93 2.37
N LEU A 124 12.30 -0.61 3.18
CA LEU A 124 12.49 -0.26 4.59
C LEU A 124 12.98 -1.46 5.42
N ILE A 125 12.53 -2.68 5.13
CA ILE A 125 13.06 -3.91 5.75
C ILE A 125 14.56 -4.05 5.44
N GLY A 126 14.96 -3.82 4.20
CA GLY A 126 16.39 -3.85 3.83
C GLY A 126 17.21 -2.79 4.56
N ILE A 127 16.69 -1.57 4.68
CA ILE A 127 17.34 -0.52 5.46
C ILE A 127 17.47 -0.92 6.94
N ALA A 128 16.46 -1.57 7.51
CA ALA A 128 16.51 -2.06 8.90
C ALA A 128 17.54 -3.18 9.09
N ILE A 129 17.74 -4.02 8.08
CA ILE A 129 18.82 -5.01 8.06
C ILE A 129 20.19 -4.33 7.97
N ASP A 130 20.36 -3.38 7.04
CA ASP A 130 21.60 -2.60 6.88
C ASP A 130 21.99 -1.83 8.16
N GLN A 131 20.99 -1.40 8.94
CA GLN A 131 21.16 -0.71 10.21
C GLN A 131 21.35 -1.66 11.42
N GLY A 132 21.18 -2.96 11.23
CA GLY A 132 21.34 -3.97 12.29
C GLY A 132 20.13 -4.11 13.24
N PHE A 133 18.98 -3.50 12.94
CA PHE A 133 17.74 -3.70 13.70
C PHE A 133 17.11 -5.08 13.45
N ILE A 134 17.35 -5.63 12.28
CA ILE A 134 16.99 -6.98 11.86
C ILE A 134 18.28 -7.67 11.46
N SER A 135 18.52 -8.88 11.96
CA SER A 135 19.79 -9.60 11.74
C SER A 135 19.93 -10.14 10.30
N SER A 136 18.84 -10.62 9.74
CA SER A 136 18.76 -11.11 8.36
C SER A 136 17.31 -11.27 7.92
N VAL A 137 17.09 -11.46 6.63
CA VAL A 137 15.77 -11.78 6.07
C VAL A 137 15.26 -13.16 6.53
N ASP A 138 16.15 -14.05 6.94
CA ASP A 138 15.83 -15.40 7.44
C ASP A 138 15.54 -15.42 8.95
N GLN A 139 15.60 -14.27 9.62
CA GLN A 139 15.23 -14.17 11.04
C GLN A 139 13.75 -14.49 11.21
N SER A 140 13.41 -15.19 12.32
CA SER A 140 12.01 -15.46 12.64
C SER A 140 11.24 -14.18 12.88
N ALA A 141 10.07 -14.07 12.28
CA ALA A 141 9.16 -12.97 12.55
C ALA A 141 8.71 -12.93 14.03
N SER A 142 8.66 -14.08 14.71
CA SER A 142 8.27 -14.20 16.12
C SER A 142 9.24 -13.54 17.09
N ASP A 143 10.47 -13.24 16.68
CA ASP A 143 11.41 -12.46 17.50
C ASP A 143 10.88 -11.06 17.78
N PHE A 144 10.04 -10.55 16.90
CA PHE A 144 9.40 -9.23 17.01
C PHE A 144 7.88 -9.32 17.22
N LEU A 145 7.24 -10.33 16.62
CA LEU A 145 5.82 -10.64 16.77
C LEU A 145 5.66 -11.71 17.86
N THR A 146 5.90 -11.33 19.11
CA THR A 146 5.98 -12.24 20.25
C THR A 146 4.71 -13.05 20.52
N GLU A 147 3.57 -12.60 19.99
CA GLU A 147 2.30 -13.32 19.99
C GLU A 147 2.37 -14.65 19.21
N TRP A 148 3.33 -14.77 18.29
CA TRP A 148 3.54 -15.95 17.45
C TRP A 148 4.53 -16.95 18.03
N ALA A 149 5.21 -16.61 19.14
CA ALA A 149 6.33 -17.38 19.67
C ALA A 149 5.95 -18.82 20.12
N ASN A 150 4.69 -19.05 20.48
CA ASN A 150 4.26 -20.32 21.09
C ASN A 150 3.38 -21.19 20.18
N ASP A 151 3.28 -20.88 18.88
CA ASP A 151 2.50 -21.66 17.92
C ASP A 151 3.26 -21.88 16.60
N GLN A 152 2.59 -22.40 15.57
CA GLN A 152 3.22 -22.72 14.28
C GLN A 152 3.84 -21.51 13.59
N ARG A 153 3.34 -20.31 13.85
CA ARG A 153 3.82 -19.04 13.25
C ARG A 153 5.24 -18.68 13.71
N SER A 154 5.73 -19.29 14.80
CA SER A 154 7.12 -19.11 15.25
C SER A 154 8.18 -19.56 14.23
N LYS A 155 7.79 -20.38 13.26
CA LYS A 155 8.66 -20.85 12.18
C LYS A 155 8.71 -19.91 10.98
N ILE A 156 7.84 -18.93 10.92
CA ILE A 156 7.72 -18.01 9.79
C ILE A 156 8.87 -17.01 9.83
N THR A 157 9.59 -16.91 8.73
CA THR A 157 10.67 -15.94 8.55
C THR A 157 10.18 -14.65 7.88
N ILE A 158 10.95 -13.58 8.01
CA ILE A 158 10.72 -12.32 7.32
C ILE A 158 10.70 -12.54 5.79
N ARG A 159 11.59 -13.41 5.27
CA ARG A 159 11.64 -13.83 3.86
C ARG A 159 10.28 -14.34 3.38
N GLN A 160 9.72 -15.30 4.07
CA GLN A 160 8.45 -15.93 3.70
C GLN A 160 7.28 -14.97 3.71
N MET A 161 7.28 -13.99 4.61
CA MET A 161 6.29 -12.91 4.60
C MET A 161 6.48 -11.97 3.40
N LEU A 162 7.71 -11.59 3.07
CA LEU A 162 8.02 -10.77 1.89
C LEU A 162 7.65 -11.48 0.59
N GLN A 163 7.92 -12.77 0.49
CA GLN A 163 7.63 -13.61 -0.67
C GLN A 163 6.17 -14.08 -0.75
N GLN A 164 5.33 -13.71 0.24
CA GLN A 164 3.92 -14.14 0.31
C GLN A 164 3.77 -15.67 0.35
N SER A 165 4.72 -16.36 0.98
CA SER A 165 4.75 -17.82 1.15
C SER A 165 4.72 -18.27 2.62
N SER A 166 4.26 -17.40 3.52
CA SER A 166 4.25 -17.63 4.97
C SER A 166 3.31 -18.73 5.46
N GLY A 167 2.32 -19.11 4.67
CA GLY A 167 1.27 -20.05 5.07
C GLY A 167 0.23 -19.46 6.04
N ILE A 168 0.29 -18.14 6.32
CA ILE A 168 -0.72 -17.46 7.15
C ILE A 168 -2.02 -17.32 6.38
N ASP A 169 -3.14 -17.60 7.08
CA ASP A 169 -4.48 -17.32 6.61
C ASP A 169 -4.73 -15.83 6.46
N TYR A 170 -5.73 -15.49 5.67
CA TYR A 170 -6.10 -14.09 5.44
C TYR A 170 -7.59 -13.97 5.13
N PRO A 171 -8.23 -12.85 5.51
CA PRO A 171 -9.60 -12.59 5.13
C PRO A 171 -9.73 -12.51 3.60
N GLU A 172 -10.59 -13.33 3.02
CA GLU A 172 -10.91 -13.26 1.60
C GLU A 172 -11.83 -12.07 1.32
N PHE A 173 -11.72 -11.54 0.10
CA PHE A 173 -12.62 -10.49 -0.36
C PHE A 173 -14.09 -10.88 -0.17
N SER A 174 -14.86 -9.98 0.43
CA SER A 174 -16.28 -10.20 0.69
C SER A 174 -17.09 -8.94 0.41
N PHE A 175 -18.25 -9.12 -0.24
CA PHE A 175 -19.26 -8.06 -0.36
C PHE A 175 -20.01 -7.78 0.94
N ASN A 176 -19.82 -8.60 1.99
CA ASN A 176 -20.37 -8.30 3.31
C ASN A 176 -19.62 -7.10 3.94
N PRO A 177 -20.25 -5.93 4.12
CA PRO A 177 -19.58 -4.76 4.69
C PRO A 177 -19.02 -4.99 6.10
N LEU A 178 -19.60 -5.94 6.85
CA LEU A 178 -19.17 -6.31 8.20
C LEU A 178 -18.22 -7.53 8.22
N GLY A 179 -17.74 -7.98 7.06
CA GLY A 179 -16.78 -9.07 6.96
C GLY A 179 -15.37 -8.63 7.35
N GLU A 180 -14.54 -9.59 7.78
CA GLU A 180 -13.16 -9.32 8.23
C GLU A 180 -12.31 -8.60 7.17
N TRP A 181 -12.52 -8.91 5.89
CA TRP A 181 -11.81 -8.23 4.81
C TRP A 181 -12.10 -6.71 4.81
N ASN A 182 -13.37 -6.33 4.91
CA ASN A 182 -13.76 -4.92 4.98
C ASN A 182 -13.28 -4.27 6.28
N GLU A 183 -13.35 -4.97 7.41
CA GLU A 183 -12.83 -4.46 8.69
C GLU A 183 -11.31 -4.25 8.60
N MET A 184 -10.55 -5.14 7.96
CA MET A 184 -9.12 -4.97 7.73
C MET A 184 -8.83 -3.75 6.85
N VAL A 185 -9.58 -3.57 5.75
CA VAL A 185 -9.28 -2.52 4.75
C VAL A 185 -9.76 -1.15 5.19
N ILE A 186 -10.97 -1.05 5.72
CA ILE A 186 -11.62 0.23 6.03
C ILE A 186 -12.01 0.40 7.50
N GLY A 187 -11.94 -0.66 8.33
CA GLY A 187 -12.26 -0.62 9.76
C GLY A 187 -11.18 -0.01 10.64
N GLU A 188 -11.30 -0.25 11.95
CA GLU A 188 -10.47 0.37 12.99
C GLU A 188 -9.52 -0.61 13.71
N ASN A 189 -9.60 -1.90 13.43
CA ASN A 189 -8.88 -2.95 14.16
C ASN A 189 -7.97 -3.78 13.26
N VAL A 190 -7.26 -3.14 12.33
CA VAL A 190 -6.42 -3.84 11.36
C VAL A 190 -5.42 -4.78 12.03
N LEU A 191 -4.83 -4.36 13.13
CA LEU A 191 -3.86 -5.16 13.87
C LEU A 191 -4.48 -6.41 14.49
N ASN A 192 -5.63 -6.27 15.13
CA ASN A 192 -6.31 -7.41 15.73
C ASN A 192 -6.65 -8.50 14.70
N ILE A 193 -7.08 -8.08 13.51
CA ILE A 193 -7.38 -9.01 12.42
C ILE A 193 -6.10 -9.69 11.92
N THR A 194 -5.07 -8.91 11.58
CA THR A 194 -3.90 -9.45 10.88
C THR A 194 -2.95 -10.24 11.79
N LEU A 195 -2.81 -9.84 13.06
CA LEU A 195 -1.93 -10.49 14.01
C LEU A 195 -2.49 -11.82 14.53
N ASN A 196 -3.83 -11.97 14.53
CA ASN A 196 -4.51 -13.17 15.05
C ASN A 196 -4.83 -14.21 13.97
N GLN A 197 -4.52 -13.97 12.70
CA GLN A 197 -4.69 -14.98 11.67
C GLN A 197 -3.85 -16.22 12.00
N SER A 198 -4.43 -17.40 11.79
CA SER A 198 -3.74 -18.68 11.97
C SER A 198 -2.74 -18.94 10.83
N ALA A 199 -1.91 -19.96 10.98
CA ALA A 199 -1.06 -20.48 9.92
C ALA A 199 -1.40 -21.97 9.75
N GLU A 200 -2.33 -22.27 8.86
CA GLU A 200 -2.75 -23.65 8.61
C GLU A 200 -1.80 -24.40 7.67
N LYS A 201 -1.12 -23.66 6.80
CA LYS A 201 -0.17 -24.20 5.84
C LYS A 201 1.26 -24.03 6.32
N GLN A 202 2.12 -24.96 5.93
CA GLN A 202 3.55 -24.81 6.18
C GLN A 202 4.11 -23.68 5.30
N PRO A 203 5.04 -22.85 5.82
CA PRO A 203 5.74 -21.88 4.99
C PRO A 203 6.38 -22.52 3.75
N ASP A 204 6.51 -21.75 2.67
CA ASP A 204 7.10 -22.15 1.37
C ASP A 204 6.36 -23.28 0.62
N THR A 205 5.11 -23.57 0.97
CA THR A 205 4.31 -24.56 0.25
C THR A 205 3.51 -23.97 -0.89
N GLU A 206 3.16 -22.70 -0.81
CA GLU A 206 2.42 -21.99 -1.86
C GLU A 206 2.65 -20.46 -1.79
N PHE A 207 2.52 -19.82 -2.93
CA PHE A 207 2.39 -18.37 -3.01
C PHE A 207 0.93 -17.96 -2.80
N ALA A 208 0.64 -17.16 -1.77
CA ALA A 208 -0.70 -16.65 -1.47
C ALA A 208 -0.66 -15.14 -1.24
N TYR A 209 -0.95 -14.36 -2.28
CA TYR A 209 -0.93 -12.90 -2.19
C TYR A 209 -2.02 -12.37 -1.27
N ASN A 210 -1.63 -11.69 -0.19
CA ASN A 210 -2.55 -11.18 0.83
C ASN A 210 -2.07 -9.86 1.47
N GLY A 211 -2.92 -9.25 2.29
CA GLY A 211 -2.61 -8.04 3.04
C GLY A 211 -2.03 -8.29 4.44
N VAL A 212 -2.16 -9.50 4.97
CA VAL A 212 -1.77 -9.86 6.34
C VAL A 212 -0.25 -9.85 6.49
N ASN A 213 0.46 -10.45 5.55
CA ASN A 213 1.93 -10.47 5.56
C ASN A 213 2.53 -9.05 5.60
N PRO A 214 2.23 -8.14 4.68
CA PRO A 214 2.82 -6.79 4.71
C PRO A 214 2.35 -5.97 5.90
N GLN A 215 1.12 -6.15 6.40
CA GLN A 215 0.68 -5.48 7.62
C GLN A 215 1.52 -5.89 8.83
N ASN A 216 1.74 -7.19 9.00
CA ASN A 216 2.53 -7.71 10.10
C ASN A 216 4.04 -7.43 9.93
N LEU A 217 4.57 -7.38 8.69
CA LEU A 217 5.94 -6.89 8.43
C LEU A 217 6.13 -5.43 8.85
N GLY A 218 5.13 -4.58 8.62
CA GLY A 218 5.21 -3.20 9.07
C GLY A 218 5.14 -3.06 10.60
N LEU A 219 4.33 -3.88 11.28
CA LEU A 219 4.35 -3.96 12.74
C LEU A 219 5.70 -4.45 13.26
N LEU A 220 6.24 -5.50 12.64
CA LEU A 220 7.57 -6.03 12.93
C LEU A 220 8.63 -4.94 12.81
N LEU A 221 8.61 -4.17 11.73
CA LEU A 221 9.54 -3.06 11.51
C LEU A 221 9.45 -2.00 12.63
N GLN A 222 8.24 -1.62 13.04
CA GLN A 222 8.04 -0.69 14.16
C GLN A 222 8.64 -1.25 15.46
N ARG A 223 8.44 -2.54 15.74
CA ARG A 223 8.96 -3.19 16.96
C ARG A 223 10.48 -3.35 16.92
N ALA A 224 11.04 -3.74 15.79
CA ALA A 224 12.49 -3.88 15.60
C ALA A 224 13.22 -2.55 15.79
N THR A 225 12.68 -1.48 15.23
CA THR A 225 13.30 -0.15 15.24
C THR A 225 12.94 0.69 16.47
N GLY A 226 11.87 0.35 17.19
CA GLY A 226 11.30 1.17 18.26
C GLY A 226 10.71 2.50 17.78
N ARG A 227 10.43 2.64 16.46
CA ARG A 227 9.97 3.89 15.83
C ARG A 227 8.59 3.72 15.22
N ARG A 228 7.85 4.82 15.13
CA ARG A 228 6.63 4.86 14.33
C ARG A 228 6.97 4.65 12.85
N TYR A 229 6.10 3.96 12.14
CA TYR A 229 6.31 3.65 10.72
C TYR A 229 6.52 4.90 9.86
N SER A 230 5.65 5.91 10.01
CA SER A 230 5.73 7.19 9.30
C SER A 230 7.05 7.92 9.53
N SER A 231 7.52 7.93 10.77
CA SER A 231 8.81 8.54 11.13
C SER A 231 9.99 7.77 10.52
N TYR A 232 9.96 6.43 10.60
CA TYR A 232 11.01 5.60 10.04
C TYR A 232 11.07 5.70 8.52
N LEU A 233 9.92 5.69 7.84
CA LEU A 233 9.80 5.92 6.39
C LEU A 233 10.34 7.30 6.01
N SER A 234 9.95 8.35 6.73
CA SER A 234 10.42 9.71 6.50
C SER A 234 11.95 9.81 6.63
N GLU A 235 12.49 9.38 7.76
CA GLU A 235 13.90 9.56 8.11
C GLU A 235 14.86 8.73 7.26
N ASN A 236 14.44 7.55 6.78
CA ASN A 236 15.32 6.61 6.11
C ASN A 236 15.14 6.54 4.60
N LEU A 237 14.01 7.01 4.08
CA LEU A 237 13.74 6.98 2.65
C LEU A 237 13.17 8.30 2.14
N TRP A 238 12.00 8.74 2.62
CA TRP A 238 11.21 9.78 1.98
C TRP A 238 11.92 11.13 1.93
N GLN A 239 12.61 11.51 3.01
CA GLN A 239 13.38 12.76 3.07
C GLN A 239 14.53 12.87 2.06
N TYR A 240 14.93 11.76 1.43
CA TYR A 240 16.01 11.74 0.45
C TYR A 240 15.53 11.69 -1.00
N ILE A 241 14.30 11.27 -1.20
CA ILE A 241 13.78 11.06 -2.56
C ILE A 241 12.65 12.02 -2.91
N ALA A 242 11.77 12.35 -1.97
CA ALA A 242 10.48 12.95 -2.25
C ALA A 242 10.52 14.49 -2.32
N GLU A 243 9.74 15.04 -3.25
CA GLU A 243 9.51 16.47 -3.42
C GLU A 243 8.44 16.98 -2.43
N GLU A 244 7.40 16.15 -2.21
CA GLU A 244 6.26 16.51 -1.39
C GLU A 244 6.10 15.58 -0.18
N ASP A 245 5.45 16.09 0.87
CA ASP A 245 5.00 15.24 1.96
C ASP A 245 4.00 14.20 1.42
N SER A 246 4.06 13.00 1.94
CA SER A 246 3.10 11.93 1.66
C SER A 246 2.30 11.56 2.90
N PHE A 247 1.33 10.66 2.73
CA PHE A 247 0.47 10.25 3.83
C PHE A 247 0.34 8.74 3.90
N VAL A 248 0.62 8.17 5.07
CA VAL A 248 0.14 6.83 5.42
C VAL A 248 -1.17 6.96 6.19
N PHE A 249 -2.07 5.99 6.02
CA PHE A 249 -3.40 6.07 6.64
C PHE A 249 -3.48 5.13 7.83
N LEU A 250 -3.84 5.67 8.99
CA LEU A 250 -4.06 4.94 10.21
C LEU A 250 -5.46 4.31 10.22
N ASP A 251 -5.59 3.20 10.93
CA ASP A 251 -6.88 2.54 11.14
C ASP A 251 -7.82 3.35 12.03
N SER A 252 -7.33 3.94 13.11
CA SER A 252 -8.13 4.72 14.06
C SER A 252 -7.30 5.73 14.84
N GLU A 253 -7.98 6.68 15.48
CA GLU A 253 -7.34 7.61 16.45
C GLU A 253 -6.89 6.90 17.72
N ILE A 254 -7.50 5.75 18.05
CA ILE A 254 -7.20 4.99 19.26
C ILE A 254 -5.99 4.10 19.03
N ASN A 255 -6.06 3.20 18.05
CA ASN A 255 -5.01 2.22 17.77
C ASN A 255 -3.82 2.83 17.05
N LYS A 256 -4.08 3.83 16.20
CA LYS A 256 -3.06 4.55 15.41
C LYS A 256 -2.14 3.62 14.62
N MET A 257 -2.71 2.50 14.12
CA MET A 257 -1.95 1.52 13.35
C MET A 257 -1.96 1.91 11.87
N PRO A 258 -0.80 2.18 11.26
CA PRO A 258 -0.71 2.43 9.84
C PRO A 258 -1.10 1.19 9.04
N LYS A 259 -1.78 1.40 7.92
CA LYS A 259 -2.14 0.34 6.95
C LYS A 259 -0.97 0.14 5.98
N MET A 260 -0.10 -0.81 6.28
CA MET A 260 1.16 -1.03 5.55
C MET A 260 1.01 -1.99 4.36
N PHE A 261 -0.13 -2.66 4.23
CA PHE A 261 -0.46 -3.46 3.05
C PHE A 261 -0.95 -2.62 1.86
N CYS A 262 -1.33 -1.36 2.11
CA CYS A 262 -1.80 -0.35 1.14
C CYS A 262 -1.47 1.06 1.64
N CYS A 263 -2.15 2.03 1.11
CA CYS A 263 -2.52 3.26 1.82
C CYS A 263 -1.32 4.18 2.13
N LEU A 264 -0.42 4.34 1.15
CA LEU A 264 0.57 5.39 1.06
C LEU A 264 0.21 6.27 -0.14
N ASP A 265 -0.26 7.48 0.14
CA ASP A 265 -0.62 8.45 -0.90
C ASP A 265 0.53 9.42 -1.13
N ALA A 266 0.97 9.53 -2.38
CA ALA A 266 2.05 10.39 -2.79
C ALA A 266 1.82 10.91 -4.21
N ILE A 267 2.55 11.96 -4.60
CA ILE A 267 2.52 12.46 -5.98
C ILE A 267 3.21 11.49 -6.94
N ALA A 268 2.76 11.47 -8.19
CA ALA A 268 3.29 10.56 -9.22
C ALA A 268 4.81 10.69 -9.41
N MET A 269 5.36 11.91 -9.26
CA MET A 269 6.80 12.16 -9.38
C MET A 269 7.61 11.50 -8.27
N ASP A 270 7.08 11.42 -7.05
CA ASP A 270 7.77 10.76 -5.95
C ASP A 270 7.74 9.23 -6.09
N TRP A 271 6.66 8.68 -6.63
CA TRP A 271 6.63 7.28 -7.05
C TRP A 271 7.65 6.96 -8.15
N LEU A 272 7.84 7.88 -9.11
CA LEU A 272 8.92 7.73 -10.11
C LEU A 272 10.30 7.71 -9.43
N ARG A 273 10.53 8.53 -8.39
CA ARG A 273 11.80 8.55 -7.63
C ARG A 273 12.05 7.24 -6.87
N VAL A 274 11.01 6.60 -6.35
CA VAL A 274 11.12 5.23 -5.81
C VAL A 274 11.60 4.28 -6.92
N GLY A 275 10.99 4.35 -8.11
CA GLY A 275 11.42 3.56 -9.27
C GLY A 275 12.87 3.83 -9.70
N ILE A 276 13.31 5.09 -9.65
CA ILE A 276 14.70 5.47 -9.96
C ILE A 276 15.67 4.91 -8.92
N LEU A 277 15.32 4.95 -7.63
CA LEU A 277 16.11 4.33 -6.56
C LEU A 277 16.33 2.84 -6.84
N LEU A 278 15.26 2.13 -7.18
CA LEU A 278 15.34 0.70 -7.51
C LEU A 278 16.15 0.46 -8.80
N LEU A 279 15.95 1.26 -9.85
CA LEU A 279 16.72 1.18 -11.09
C LEU A 279 18.23 1.37 -10.85
N ASN A 280 18.59 2.20 -9.87
CA ASN A 280 19.98 2.48 -9.48
C ASN A 280 20.46 1.55 -8.34
N LYS A 281 19.83 0.39 -8.12
CA LYS A 281 20.23 -0.61 -7.13
C LYS A 281 20.34 -0.04 -5.71
N GLY A 282 19.34 0.74 -5.31
CA GLY A 282 19.26 1.34 -3.98
C GLY A 282 20.14 2.58 -3.77
N LYS A 283 20.69 3.15 -4.84
CA LYS A 283 21.61 4.30 -4.78
C LYS A 283 20.97 5.55 -5.39
N LEU A 284 21.17 6.71 -4.75
CA LEU A 284 20.82 8.03 -5.26
C LEU A 284 22.09 8.90 -5.27
N GLU A 285 22.51 9.35 -6.44
CA GLU A 285 23.82 10.01 -6.65
C GLU A 285 24.94 9.16 -6.02
N ASP A 286 25.63 9.70 -5.03
CA ASP A 286 26.72 9.03 -4.31
C ASP A 286 26.26 8.36 -3.00
N LYS A 287 24.98 8.54 -2.61
CA LYS A 287 24.43 7.98 -1.38
C LYS A 287 23.75 6.64 -1.62
N GLN A 288 24.22 5.59 -0.94
CA GLN A 288 23.51 4.33 -0.84
C GLN A 288 22.40 4.47 0.21
N ILE A 289 21.14 4.33 -0.19
CA ILE A 289 19.95 4.41 0.67
C ILE A 289 19.65 3.03 1.28
N VAL A 290 19.71 2.01 0.47
CA VAL A 290 19.61 0.59 0.86
C VAL A 290 20.70 -0.17 0.13
N SER A 291 21.31 -1.17 0.76
CA SER A 291 22.46 -1.89 0.20
C SER A 291 22.15 -2.52 -1.16
N GLN A 292 23.17 -2.60 -2.00
CA GLN A 292 23.04 -3.29 -3.29
C GLN A 292 22.74 -4.78 -3.11
N SER A 293 23.30 -5.40 -2.08
CA SER A 293 23.01 -6.81 -1.74
C SER A 293 21.54 -7.04 -1.44
N TRP A 294 20.90 -6.12 -0.70
CA TRP A 294 19.47 -6.19 -0.46
C TRP A 294 18.66 -5.98 -1.74
N PHE A 295 19.06 -5.04 -2.60
CA PHE A 295 18.39 -4.87 -3.90
C PHE A 295 18.48 -6.16 -4.72
N GLU A 296 19.63 -6.82 -4.78
CA GLU A 296 19.81 -8.09 -5.49
C GLU A 296 18.95 -9.20 -4.87
N GLU A 297 18.81 -9.22 -3.55
CA GLU A 297 17.89 -10.10 -2.84
C GLU A 297 16.42 -9.86 -3.24
N MET A 298 15.98 -8.60 -3.27
CA MET A 298 14.59 -8.22 -3.63
C MET A 298 14.19 -8.64 -5.04
N ILE A 299 15.12 -8.74 -5.99
CA ILE A 299 14.87 -9.09 -7.39
C ILE A 299 15.28 -10.52 -7.72
N SER A 300 15.82 -11.28 -6.78
CA SER A 300 16.14 -12.69 -6.98
C SER A 300 14.86 -13.50 -7.18
N SER A 301 14.92 -14.50 -8.05
CA SER A 301 13.85 -15.49 -8.14
C SER A 301 13.81 -16.34 -6.86
N SER A 302 12.66 -16.47 -6.28
CA SER A 302 12.38 -17.38 -5.17
C SER A 302 12.15 -18.79 -5.67
#